data_4e506d30bd114d6201c8f312448b019c
#
_entry.id   4e506d30bd114d6201c8f312448b019c
#
_cell.length_a   1.000
_cell.length_b   1.000
_cell.length_c   1.000
_cell.angle_alpha   90.00
_cell.angle_beta   90.00
_cell.angle_gamma   90.00
#
_symmetry.space_group_name_H-M   'P 1'
#
loop_
_entity.id
_entity.type
_entity.pdbx_description
1 polymer ?
#
loop_
_entity_poly.entity_id
_entity_poly.type
_entity_poly.pdbx_seq_one_letter_code
_entity_poly.pdbx_strand_id
1 'polypeptide(L)'
;MAARRTILLGLCASLALTGTLATGASARLHYPLPPDSTAVNGVAQQKVSHARMPAQEIRLAPLPDKGLHPGAALWLKRPYAGTPTDVLRYHNDNYPTGWNPNETDLTPASVASASFGQITTLNVDGNVMAEPLLVSNFQMPDNSTHDVLIVATGHDTIYAYDAQTYAVLWQRSLGTPQSTGDVGCSDIKPEYGISSTPVIVRSAQNAATIYVVAATEPAHLSFHTKLHAIDLGTGKDLMRPHEIAPAASLETGGKIHFDPQNQWSRSSLAYANGAIYMGIGSHCDSNAGAISGWVLRYDAATLQLTGKFNTIEAAAGYELSSVWMSGYSVALDPAGNVYAITGNGNYSLTKGHKGYGESVIALAPDLNRTPIGTFTPSNWQSLNNGDTDFGSGGAMLLPVAPGQTAPPMLVGMGKAGTMYLLDASSLRGLEGQGGYQALQKIQLSACWCGAAYYAGPAGGVVYYQGNGDLLRAFSVAIDGTPSLTQVAASSDGAGSGGAFPVVSSNGATSGTAVVWAIERGNPTEQIKAYNAATLGAPLFAANAGNWSNGSRSYLTPLVANGRVYVGAFKTVTVFGLTN
;
A
#
# COMPACT_ATOMS: atom_id res chain seq x y z
N MET A 1 -45.02 55.62 -30.94
CA MET A 1 -44.16 55.92 -32.10
C MET A 1 -43.26 54.69 -32.26
N ALA A 2 -43.61 53.68 -32.99
CA ALA A 2 -43.62 53.45 -34.45
C ALA A 2 -42.19 53.53 -35.04
N ALA A 3 -41.64 52.37 -35.41
CA ALA A 3 -41.27 51.95 -36.75
C ALA A 3 -40.26 50.78 -36.64
N ARG A 4 -40.66 49.58 -37.07
CA ARG A 4 -40.49 48.89 -38.38
C ARG A 4 -39.05 48.33 -38.59
N ARG A 5 -38.97 46.99 -38.52
CA ARG A 5 -38.89 45.96 -39.60
C ARG A 5 -37.66 46.07 -40.52
N THR A 6 -36.90 44.97 -40.59
CA THR A 6 -36.74 44.30 -41.89
C THR A 6 -36.28 42.84 -41.68
N ILE A 7 -36.99 41.91 -42.33
CA ILE A 7 -36.78 40.48 -42.50
C ILE A 7 -35.89 40.30 -43.73
N LEU A 8 -34.94 39.41 -43.71
CA LEU A 8 -34.39 38.82 -44.94
C LEU A 8 -34.35 37.28 -44.80
N LEU A 9 -35.17 36.65 -45.59
CA LEU A 9 -35.16 35.23 -45.92
C LEU A 9 -34.03 34.93 -46.93
N GLY A 10 -33.34 33.80 -46.76
CA GLY A 10 -32.43 33.28 -47.75
C GLY A 10 -32.40 31.75 -47.73
N LEU A 11 -32.84 31.21 -48.79
CA LEU A 11 -33.23 29.88 -49.22
C LEU A 11 -32.32 28.70 -48.88
N CYS A 12 -33.01 27.55 -48.81
CA CYS A 12 -32.56 26.15 -48.80
C CYS A 12 -31.57 25.76 -49.91
N ALA A 13 -30.68 24.84 -49.58
CA ALA A 13 -30.22 23.82 -50.52
C ALA A 13 -30.03 22.50 -49.75
N SER A 14 -30.88 21.55 -50.07
CA SER A 14 -30.83 20.15 -49.65
C SER A 14 -29.69 19.44 -50.40
N LEU A 15 -28.79 18.80 -49.71
CA LEU A 15 -27.99 17.70 -50.28
C LEU A 15 -28.14 16.49 -49.38
N ALA A 16 -28.84 15.50 -49.89
CA ALA A 16 -28.85 14.16 -49.35
C ALA A 16 -27.51 13.48 -49.62
N LEU A 17 -26.78 13.08 -48.60
CA LEU A 17 -25.69 12.10 -48.71
C LEU A 17 -26.06 10.91 -47.84
N THR A 18 -26.30 9.79 -48.49
CA THR A 18 -26.36 8.46 -47.93
C THR A 18 -24.96 8.10 -47.42
N GLY A 19 -24.79 8.03 -46.11
CA GLY A 19 -23.56 7.57 -45.45
C GLY A 19 -23.85 6.36 -44.57
N THR A 20 -23.27 5.25 -44.96
CA THR A 20 -23.25 3.96 -44.26
C THR A 20 -22.86 4.11 -42.81
N LEU A 21 -23.60 3.44 -41.92
CA LEU A 21 -23.28 3.22 -40.52
C LEU A 21 -21.92 2.47 -40.42
N ALA A 22 -20.89 3.19 -40.08
CA ALA A 22 -19.66 2.60 -39.59
C ALA A 22 -19.81 2.38 -38.08
N THR A 23 -19.86 1.13 -37.68
CA THR A 23 -19.73 0.69 -36.28
C THR A 23 -18.40 1.20 -35.72
N GLY A 24 -18.44 2.15 -34.80
CA GLY A 24 -17.29 2.67 -34.10
C GLY A 24 -16.68 1.58 -33.23
N ALA A 25 -15.56 1.06 -33.65
CA ALA A 25 -14.70 0.26 -32.78
C ALA A 25 -14.13 1.20 -31.71
N SER A 26 -14.49 0.95 -30.45
CA SER A 26 -13.86 1.54 -29.27
C SER A 26 -12.38 1.23 -29.33
N ALA A 27 -11.55 2.23 -29.57
CA ALA A 27 -10.11 2.11 -29.49
C ALA A 27 -9.74 1.90 -28.00
N ARG A 28 -9.47 0.66 -27.63
CA ARG A 28 -8.83 0.34 -26.36
C ARG A 28 -7.41 0.89 -26.40
N LEU A 29 -7.11 1.88 -25.58
CA LEU A 29 -5.75 2.27 -25.29
C LEU A 29 -5.10 1.10 -24.51
N HIS A 30 -4.43 0.23 -25.25
CA HIS A 30 -3.51 -0.74 -24.70
C HIS A 30 -2.22 0.03 -24.39
N TYR A 31 -1.91 0.24 -23.12
CA TYR A 31 -0.58 0.65 -22.72
C TYR A 31 0.32 -0.60 -22.75
N PRO A 32 1.31 -0.68 -23.66
CA PRO A 32 2.29 -1.75 -23.62
C PRO A 32 3.18 -1.56 -22.38
N LEU A 33 3.58 -2.68 -21.80
CA LEU A 33 4.70 -2.71 -20.85
C LEU A 33 5.89 -1.95 -21.47
N PRO A 34 6.64 -1.16 -20.70
CA PRO A 34 7.80 -0.49 -21.24
C PRO A 34 8.77 -1.53 -21.82
N PRO A 35 9.23 -1.37 -23.06
CA PRO A 35 10.29 -2.20 -23.61
C PRO A 35 11.56 -1.96 -22.80
N ASP A 36 12.41 -2.98 -22.72
CA ASP A 36 13.78 -2.88 -22.20
C ASP A 36 14.41 -1.56 -22.66
N SER A 37 14.96 -0.82 -21.70
CA SER A 37 15.52 0.51 -21.90
C SER A 37 16.74 0.48 -22.83
N THR A 38 16.51 0.66 -24.12
CA THR A 38 17.54 1.09 -25.06
C THR A 38 17.01 2.20 -25.93
N ALA A 39 17.65 3.35 -25.79
CA ALA A 39 17.59 4.54 -26.63
C ALA A 39 16.79 5.73 -26.08
N VAL A 40 17.47 6.58 -25.31
CA VAL A 40 17.25 8.03 -25.34
C VAL A 40 18.39 8.66 -26.12
N ASN A 41 18.07 9.23 -27.25
CA ASN A 41 19.00 9.99 -28.08
C ASN A 41 19.28 11.37 -27.49
N GLY A 42 20.58 11.73 -27.41
CA GLY A 42 21.04 13.08 -27.56
C GLY A 42 21.44 13.87 -26.32
N VAL A 43 22.37 13.35 -25.51
CA VAL A 43 23.33 14.19 -24.76
C VAL A 43 24.69 13.50 -24.84
N ALA A 44 25.73 14.22 -25.26
CA ALA A 44 27.07 13.71 -25.39
C ALA A 44 27.60 13.21 -24.04
N GLN A 45 27.75 11.90 -23.91
CA GLN A 45 28.42 11.30 -22.77
C GLN A 45 29.91 11.21 -23.04
N GLN A 46 30.69 11.78 -22.12
CA GLN A 46 32.11 11.47 -22.02
C GLN A 46 32.27 9.97 -21.76
N LYS A 47 32.99 9.30 -22.65
CA LYS A 47 33.36 7.90 -22.50
C LYS A 47 34.31 7.73 -21.31
N VAL A 48 33.78 7.19 -20.22
CA VAL A 48 34.60 6.53 -19.22
C VAL A 48 34.69 5.05 -19.63
N SER A 49 35.87 4.61 -20.04
CA SER A 49 36.12 3.22 -20.38
C SER A 49 36.17 2.38 -19.12
N HIS A 50 35.10 1.65 -18.84
CA HIS A 50 35.18 0.56 -17.89
C HIS A 50 35.60 -0.71 -18.61
N ALA A 51 36.78 -1.22 -18.28
CA ALA A 51 37.22 -2.54 -18.68
C ALA A 51 36.16 -3.57 -18.28
N ARG A 52 35.58 -4.28 -19.25
CA ARG A 52 34.73 -5.44 -19.01
C ARG A 52 35.58 -6.50 -18.30
N MET A 53 35.29 -6.74 -17.04
CA MET A 53 35.65 -8.01 -16.42
C MET A 53 34.78 -9.12 -17.04
N PRO A 54 35.34 -10.29 -17.36
CA PRO A 54 34.54 -11.39 -17.89
C PRO A 54 33.47 -11.73 -16.88
N ALA A 55 32.22 -11.87 -17.36
CA ALA A 55 31.11 -12.37 -16.56
C ALA A 55 31.48 -13.78 -16.09
N GLN A 56 31.89 -13.90 -14.83
CA GLN A 56 31.91 -15.17 -14.15
C GLN A 56 30.45 -15.54 -13.95
N GLU A 57 29.98 -16.51 -14.70
CA GLU A 57 28.69 -17.17 -14.47
C GLU A 57 28.76 -17.78 -13.07
N ILE A 58 28.30 -17.03 -12.06
CA ILE A 58 28.09 -17.59 -10.72
C ILE A 58 26.87 -18.50 -10.88
N ARG A 59 27.13 -19.78 -11.22
CA ARG A 59 26.17 -20.85 -10.97
C ARG A 59 26.03 -20.92 -9.46
N LEU A 60 25.00 -20.23 -8.92
CA LEU A 60 24.50 -20.54 -7.59
C LEU A 60 24.16 -22.02 -7.63
N ALA A 61 24.88 -22.83 -6.86
CA ALA A 61 24.46 -24.19 -6.60
C ALA A 61 23.00 -24.09 -6.13
N PRO A 62 22.07 -24.93 -6.64
CA PRO A 62 20.74 -24.98 -6.08
C PRO A 62 20.90 -25.14 -4.59
N LEU A 63 20.36 -24.20 -3.79
CA LEU A 63 20.30 -24.36 -2.35
C LEU A 63 19.68 -25.72 -2.12
N PRO A 64 20.25 -26.56 -1.24
CA PRO A 64 19.71 -27.88 -1.00
C PRO A 64 18.23 -27.70 -0.67
N ASP A 65 17.37 -28.37 -1.44
CA ASP A 65 15.95 -28.47 -1.19
C ASP A 65 15.82 -29.05 0.24
N LYS A 66 15.69 -28.15 1.21
CA LYS A 66 15.43 -28.53 2.60
C LYS A 66 13.96 -28.92 2.65
N GLY A 67 13.67 -30.09 2.04
CA GLY A 67 12.37 -30.73 2.13
C GLY A 67 11.90 -30.74 3.57
N LEU A 68 10.61 -30.68 3.79
CA LEU A 68 9.97 -30.77 5.10
C LEU A 68 10.70 -31.83 5.95
N HIS A 69 11.42 -31.38 6.98
CA HIS A 69 12.14 -32.30 7.82
C HIS A 69 11.17 -33.29 8.49
N PRO A 70 11.50 -34.58 8.54
CA PRO A 70 10.70 -35.59 9.25
C PRO A 70 10.75 -35.39 10.78
N GLY A 71 10.28 -34.32 11.27
CA GLY A 71 10.32 -33.88 12.66
C GLY A 71 9.51 -32.61 12.89
N ALA A 72 8.83 -32.12 11.86
CA ALA A 72 8.06 -30.87 11.90
C ALA A 72 7.09 -30.78 13.12
N ALA A 73 6.55 -31.91 13.56
CA ALA A 73 5.67 -31.97 14.73
C ALA A 73 6.36 -31.63 16.07
N LEU A 74 7.69 -31.76 16.15
CA LEU A 74 8.45 -31.42 17.38
C LEU A 74 8.89 -29.96 17.39
N TRP A 75 8.94 -29.28 16.23
CA TRP A 75 9.46 -27.93 16.07
C TRP A 75 8.38 -26.87 16.28
N LEU A 76 7.13 -27.28 16.20
CA LEU A 76 5.95 -26.44 16.46
C LEU A 76 5.85 -25.92 17.90
N LYS A 77 6.72 -26.34 18.81
CA LYS A 77 6.60 -26.10 20.26
C LYS A 77 7.61 -25.13 20.88
N ARG A 78 8.48 -24.48 20.07
CA ARG A 78 9.32 -23.45 20.67
C ARG A 78 8.46 -22.21 20.95
N PRO A 79 8.11 -21.94 22.24
CA PRO A 79 7.43 -20.70 22.58
C PRO A 79 8.34 -19.51 22.25
N TYR A 80 7.73 -18.40 21.85
CA TYR A 80 8.42 -17.14 21.75
C TYR A 80 8.99 -16.75 23.12
N ALA A 81 10.28 -16.39 23.17
CA ALA A 81 10.96 -16.08 24.43
C ALA A 81 10.66 -14.66 24.93
N GLY A 82 10.22 -13.77 24.03
CA GLY A 82 9.86 -12.39 24.36
C GLY A 82 8.43 -12.23 24.88
N THR A 83 8.03 -11.00 25.12
CA THR A 83 6.63 -10.65 25.39
C THR A 83 5.85 -10.70 24.08
N PRO A 84 4.83 -11.58 23.94
CA PRO A 84 4.04 -11.66 22.73
C PRO A 84 3.41 -10.32 22.38
N THR A 85 3.52 -9.93 21.11
CA THR A 85 3.11 -8.62 20.61
C THR A 85 2.01 -8.78 19.58
N ASP A 86 1.01 -7.92 19.65
CA ASP A 86 -0.02 -7.78 18.64
C ASP A 86 0.51 -6.99 17.43
N VAL A 87 0.16 -7.42 16.21
CA VAL A 87 0.24 -6.62 14.99
C VAL A 87 -1.17 -6.50 14.43
N LEU A 88 -1.80 -5.35 14.70
CA LEU A 88 -3.25 -5.17 14.52
C LEU A 88 -3.60 -4.36 13.27
N ARG A 89 -2.62 -3.87 12.53
CA ARG A 89 -2.81 -3.02 11.37
C ARG A 89 -1.59 -3.02 10.46
N TYR A 90 -1.79 -2.53 9.26
CA TYR A 90 -0.74 -2.38 8.25
C TYR A 90 0.47 -1.62 8.80
N HIS A 91 1.67 -2.18 8.59
CA HIS A 91 2.95 -1.58 9.00
C HIS A 91 2.98 -1.18 10.48
N ASN A 92 2.39 -1.99 11.35
CA ASN A 92 2.40 -1.95 12.81
C ASN A 92 1.67 -0.78 13.48
N ASP A 93 1.66 0.43 12.89
CA ASP A 93 1.16 1.63 13.55
C ASP A 93 0.42 2.61 12.61
N ASN A 94 -0.05 3.72 13.14
CA ASN A 94 -0.78 4.75 12.40
C ASN A 94 0.15 5.69 11.60
N TYR A 95 1.46 5.63 11.79
CA TYR A 95 2.46 6.34 10.98
C TYR A 95 2.94 5.54 9.79
N PRO A 96 2.38 4.39 9.54
CA PRO A 96 2.80 3.15 8.88
C PRO A 96 4.32 2.99 8.78
N THR A 97 4.96 2.89 9.95
CA THR A 97 6.42 2.79 10.04
C THR A 97 6.98 1.43 9.63
N GLY A 98 6.19 0.36 9.72
CA GLY A 98 6.67 -1.01 9.51
C GLY A 98 7.66 -1.48 10.57
N TRP A 99 7.67 -0.87 11.75
CA TRP A 99 8.59 -1.23 12.82
C TRP A 99 7.90 -1.99 13.95
N ASN A 100 8.37 -3.23 14.20
CA ASN A 100 8.04 -3.99 15.39
C ASN A 100 9.18 -3.87 16.41
N PRO A 101 9.04 -3.05 17.47
CA PRO A 101 10.06 -2.85 18.50
C PRO A 101 10.16 -3.97 19.55
N ASN A 102 9.31 -4.98 19.48
CA ASN A 102 9.19 -6.00 20.55
C ASN A 102 9.69 -7.38 20.11
N GLU A 103 10.42 -7.46 18.99
CA GLU A 103 10.95 -8.73 18.50
C GLU A 103 12.31 -9.02 19.14
N THR A 104 12.41 -10.12 19.88
CA THR A 104 13.63 -10.48 20.62
C THR A 104 14.35 -11.70 20.10
N ASP A 105 13.66 -12.59 19.37
CA ASP A 105 14.21 -13.86 18.88
C ASP A 105 14.89 -13.70 17.51
N LEU A 106 14.35 -12.85 16.64
CA LEU A 106 14.83 -12.64 15.28
C LEU A 106 15.88 -11.50 15.24
N THR A 107 17.06 -11.80 15.70
CA THR A 107 18.23 -10.92 15.64
C THR A 107 19.08 -11.20 14.40
N PRO A 108 19.99 -10.31 13.97
CA PRO A 108 20.91 -10.61 12.88
C PRO A 108 21.68 -11.93 13.07
N ALA A 109 22.09 -12.24 14.29
CA ALA A 109 22.81 -13.48 14.60
C ALA A 109 21.94 -14.72 14.46
N SER A 110 20.71 -14.69 14.99
CA SER A 110 19.78 -15.82 14.90
C SER A 110 19.27 -16.06 13.48
N VAL A 111 19.00 -14.99 12.74
CA VAL A 111 18.51 -15.05 11.34
C VAL A 111 19.61 -15.56 10.38
N ALA A 112 20.88 -15.22 10.63
CA ALA A 112 22.01 -15.75 9.87
C ALA A 112 22.37 -17.20 10.23
N SER A 113 21.80 -17.75 11.28
CA SER A 113 22.14 -19.11 11.75
C SER A 113 21.48 -20.19 10.89
N ALA A 114 22.05 -21.40 10.91
CA ALA A 114 21.46 -22.57 10.27
C ALA A 114 20.13 -23.01 10.89
N SER A 115 19.77 -22.48 12.06
CA SER A 115 18.50 -22.74 12.73
C SER A 115 17.34 -21.88 12.20
N PHE A 116 17.59 -20.85 11.41
CA PHE A 116 16.53 -20.04 10.82
C PHE A 116 16.17 -20.58 9.42
N GLY A 117 14.89 -20.75 9.16
CA GLY A 117 14.42 -21.24 7.87
C GLY A 117 12.90 -21.34 7.78
N GLN A 118 12.43 -21.92 6.69
CA GLN A 118 11.00 -22.18 6.48
C GLN A 118 10.51 -23.23 7.49
N ILE A 119 9.40 -22.90 8.15
CA ILE A 119 8.73 -23.81 9.09
C ILE A 119 7.61 -24.56 8.41
N THR A 120 6.73 -23.85 7.71
CA THR A 120 5.56 -24.44 7.04
C THR A 120 5.03 -23.52 5.95
N THR A 121 4.05 -24.02 5.19
CA THR A 121 3.25 -23.23 4.24
C THR A 121 1.77 -23.49 4.53
N LEU A 122 1.01 -22.41 4.72
CA LEU A 122 -0.44 -22.46 4.91
C LEU A 122 -1.09 -22.29 3.55
N ASN A 123 -2.05 -23.18 3.22
CA ASN A 123 -2.81 -23.08 1.98
C ASN A 123 -4.05 -22.21 2.19
N VAL A 124 -4.29 -21.30 1.24
CA VAL A 124 -5.46 -20.43 1.18
C VAL A 124 -6.05 -20.43 -0.24
N ASP A 125 -7.20 -19.81 -0.44
CA ASP A 125 -7.95 -19.91 -1.70
C ASP A 125 -7.62 -18.83 -2.74
N GLY A 126 -6.99 -17.73 -2.37
CA GLY A 126 -6.72 -16.59 -3.26
C GLY A 126 -5.36 -15.93 -3.04
N ASN A 127 -5.13 -14.83 -3.76
CA ASN A 127 -3.97 -13.96 -3.55
C ASN A 127 -3.98 -13.38 -2.14
N VAL A 128 -2.84 -13.37 -1.45
CA VAL A 128 -2.67 -12.73 -0.14
C VAL A 128 -1.90 -11.43 -0.34
N MET A 129 -2.63 -10.35 -0.69
CA MET A 129 -2.06 -8.99 -0.85
C MET A 129 -2.10 -8.22 0.46
N ALA A 130 -3.13 -8.44 1.26
CA ALA A 130 -3.24 -7.89 2.60
C ALA A 130 -2.09 -8.41 3.47
N GLU A 131 -1.45 -7.53 4.23
CA GLU A 131 -0.48 -7.95 5.25
C GLU A 131 -1.19 -8.86 6.26
N PRO A 132 -0.68 -10.06 6.55
CA PRO A 132 -1.20 -10.88 7.63
C PRO A 132 -1.13 -10.15 8.97
N LEU A 133 -2.09 -10.35 9.86
CA LEU A 133 -2.14 -9.69 11.17
C LEU A 133 -2.08 -10.72 12.29
N LEU A 134 -1.62 -10.32 13.46
CA LEU A 134 -1.45 -11.21 14.61
C LEU A 134 -2.08 -10.60 15.87
N VAL A 135 -2.88 -11.41 16.57
CA VAL A 135 -3.41 -11.10 17.90
C VAL A 135 -2.89 -12.14 18.88
N SER A 136 -2.03 -11.72 19.79
CA SER A 136 -1.39 -12.61 20.76
C SER A 136 -2.26 -12.86 21.99
N ASN A 137 -2.15 -14.07 22.55
CA ASN A 137 -2.84 -14.43 23.80
C ASN A 137 -4.33 -14.07 23.79
N PHE A 138 -5.02 -14.35 22.68
CA PHE A 138 -6.46 -14.11 22.55
C PHE A 138 -7.25 -15.28 23.13
N GLN A 139 -8.20 -14.99 24.04
CA GLN A 139 -9.08 -15.99 24.60
C GLN A 139 -10.26 -16.23 23.65
N MET A 140 -10.35 -17.44 23.12
CA MET A 140 -11.44 -17.87 22.25
C MET A 140 -12.73 -18.15 23.05
N PRO A 141 -13.89 -18.23 22.38
CA PRO A 141 -15.17 -18.48 23.02
C PRO A 141 -15.27 -19.81 23.83
N ASP A 142 -14.43 -20.78 23.49
CA ASP A 142 -14.33 -22.07 24.21
C ASP A 142 -13.38 -22.02 25.41
N ASN A 143 -12.88 -20.82 25.76
CA ASN A 143 -11.90 -20.53 26.81
C ASN A 143 -10.47 -21.02 26.51
N SER A 144 -10.18 -21.55 25.32
CA SER A 144 -8.81 -21.76 24.89
C SER A 144 -8.12 -20.42 24.60
N THR A 145 -6.78 -20.38 24.71
CA THR A 145 -6.00 -19.17 24.43
C THR A 145 -5.04 -19.45 23.29
N HIS A 146 -5.04 -18.59 22.28
CA HIS A 146 -4.25 -18.72 21.07
C HIS A 146 -3.56 -17.40 20.69
N ASP A 147 -2.43 -17.51 20.00
CA ASP A 147 -1.94 -16.44 19.15
C ASP A 147 -2.65 -16.61 17.79
N VAL A 148 -3.51 -15.66 17.42
CA VAL A 148 -4.39 -15.78 16.27
C VAL A 148 -3.80 -15.03 15.07
N LEU A 149 -3.37 -15.78 14.05
CA LEU A 149 -2.94 -15.24 12.77
C LEU A 149 -4.15 -15.04 11.86
N ILE A 150 -4.37 -13.82 11.41
CA ILE A 150 -5.43 -13.45 10.47
C ILE A 150 -4.82 -13.28 9.07
N VAL A 151 -5.40 -13.99 8.10
CA VAL A 151 -5.04 -13.94 6.68
C VAL A 151 -6.28 -13.62 5.87
N ALA A 152 -6.24 -12.56 5.07
CA ALA A 152 -7.31 -12.18 4.15
C ALA A 152 -6.87 -12.36 2.70
N THR A 153 -7.76 -12.86 1.85
CA THR A 153 -7.43 -13.21 0.47
C THR A 153 -8.22 -12.42 -0.56
N GLY A 154 -7.64 -12.26 -1.74
CA GLY A 154 -8.34 -11.71 -2.91
C GLY A 154 -9.54 -12.56 -3.37
N HIS A 155 -9.77 -13.74 -2.76
CA HIS A 155 -10.97 -14.56 -2.93
C HIS A 155 -12.08 -14.22 -1.93
N ASP A 156 -11.99 -13.05 -1.28
CA ASP A 156 -12.94 -12.61 -0.24
C ASP A 156 -13.09 -13.58 0.93
N THR A 157 -12.02 -14.31 1.27
CA THR A 157 -11.99 -15.22 2.41
C THR A 157 -11.04 -14.70 3.49
N ILE A 158 -11.47 -14.82 4.75
CA ILE A 158 -10.66 -14.57 5.92
C ILE A 158 -10.42 -15.90 6.63
N TYR A 159 -9.17 -16.16 6.96
CA TYR A 159 -8.72 -17.28 7.77
C TYR A 159 -8.21 -16.78 9.11
N ALA A 160 -8.55 -17.50 10.18
CA ALA A 160 -7.89 -17.41 11.47
C ALA A 160 -7.16 -18.71 11.73
N TYR A 161 -5.85 -18.64 11.91
CA TYR A 161 -5.01 -19.76 12.27
C TYR A 161 -4.50 -19.59 13.70
N ASP A 162 -4.30 -20.69 14.40
CA ASP A 162 -3.41 -20.71 15.56
C ASP A 162 -1.98 -20.52 15.08
N ALA A 163 -1.31 -19.47 15.52
CA ALA A 163 0.03 -19.11 15.03
C ALA A 163 1.15 -20.05 15.56
N GLN A 164 0.84 -20.94 16.50
CA GLN A 164 1.80 -21.90 17.05
C GLN A 164 1.65 -23.28 16.41
N THR A 165 0.41 -23.74 16.21
CA THR A 165 0.12 -25.07 15.64
C THR A 165 -0.20 -25.02 14.15
N TYR A 166 -0.51 -23.83 13.63
CA TYR A 166 -0.97 -23.58 12.26
C TYR A 166 -2.30 -24.26 11.91
N ALA A 167 -3.05 -24.68 12.92
CA ALA A 167 -4.39 -25.20 12.73
C ALA A 167 -5.36 -24.06 12.40
N VAL A 168 -6.32 -24.32 11.52
CA VAL A 168 -7.42 -23.39 11.22
C VAL A 168 -8.35 -23.34 12.43
N LEU A 169 -8.48 -22.18 13.06
CA LEU A 169 -9.45 -21.91 14.12
C LEU A 169 -10.84 -21.66 13.52
N TRP A 170 -10.89 -20.85 12.48
CA TRP A 170 -12.07 -20.64 11.66
C TRP A 170 -11.68 -20.07 10.27
N GLN A 171 -12.60 -20.22 9.34
CA GLN A 171 -12.50 -19.69 7.98
C GLN A 171 -13.86 -19.13 7.58
N ARG A 172 -13.86 -18.01 6.84
CA ARG A 172 -15.09 -17.37 6.38
C ARG A 172 -14.94 -16.70 5.04
N SER A 173 -15.83 -17.01 4.09
CA SER A 173 -16.04 -16.25 2.87
C SER A 173 -16.98 -15.06 3.11
N LEU A 174 -16.68 -13.90 2.56
CA LEU A 174 -17.50 -12.70 2.60
C LEU A 174 -18.34 -12.52 1.33
N GLY A 175 -18.15 -13.37 0.33
CA GLY A 175 -18.90 -13.40 -0.92
C GLY A 175 -18.07 -13.91 -2.10
N THR A 176 -18.64 -13.83 -3.30
CA THR A 176 -17.94 -14.10 -4.55
C THR A 176 -17.13 -12.85 -4.93
N PRO A 177 -15.82 -12.93 -5.13
CA PRO A 177 -15.01 -11.77 -5.51
C PRO A 177 -15.37 -11.29 -6.93
N GLN A 178 -15.03 -10.03 -7.22
CA GLN A 178 -15.21 -9.46 -8.54
C GLN A 178 -14.27 -10.09 -9.56
N SER A 179 -14.80 -10.47 -10.70
CA SER A 179 -14.03 -11.04 -11.80
C SER A 179 -13.19 -9.96 -12.51
N THR A 180 -11.91 -10.25 -12.81
CA THR A 180 -11.08 -9.35 -13.63
C THR A 180 -11.67 -9.07 -15.01
N GLY A 181 -12.43 -10.04 -15.56
CA GLY A 181 -13.10 -9.89 -16.85
C GLY A 181 -14.21 -8.84 -16.80
N ASP A 182 -15.03 -8.89 -15.78
CA ASP A 182 -16.19 -8.02 -15.60
C ASP A 182 -15.80 -6.62 -15.12
N VAL A 183 -14.76 -6.53 -14.28
CA VAL A 183 -14.13 -5.24 -13.90
C VAL A 183 -13.45 -4.58 -15.11
N GLY A 184 -12.96 -5.35 -16.07
CA GLY A 184 -12.25 -4.84 -17.24
C GLY A 184 -10.80 -4.39 -16.97
N CYS A 185 -10.24 -4.76 -15.82
CA CYS A 185 -8.86 -4.49 -15.43
C CYS A 185 -8.16 -5.79 -15.07
N SER A 186 -6.91 -5.96 -15.50
CA SER A 186 -6.14 -7.18 -15.29
C SER A 186 -4.85 -6.97 -14.48
N ASP A 187 -4.76 -5.87 -13.75
CA ASP A 187 -3.60 -5.57 -12.89
C ASP A 187 -3.45 -6.60 -11.77
N ILE A 188 -4.57 -7.04 -11.21
CA ILE A 188 -4.64 -8.12 -10.24
C ILE A 188 -5.40 -9.28 -10.87
N LYS A 189 -4.90 -10.48 -10.76
CA LYS A 189 -5.50 -11.70 -11.31
C LYS A 189 -5.55 -12.79 -10.25
N PRO A 190 -6.55 -13.69 -10.32
CA PRO A 190 -7.63 -13.76 -11.32
C PRO A 190 -8.85 -12.90 -10.98
N GLU A 191 -8.86 -12.26 -9.80
CA GLU A 191 -10.04 -11.65 -9.19
C GLU A 191 -9.66 -10.47 -8.26
N TYR A 192 -10.65 -9.63 -7.95
CA TYR A 192 -10.56 -8.53 -7.02
C TYR A 192 -11.52 -8.77 -5.85
N GLY A 193 -10.97 -9.17 -4.71
CA GLY A 193 -11.67 -9.27 -3.44
C GLY A 193 -10.98 -8.39 -2.39
N ILE A 194 -10.67 -8.97 -1.22
CA ILE A 194 -9.93 -8.25 -0.17
C ILE A 194 -8.50 -8.01 -0.64
N SER A 195 -8.13 -6.74 -0.81
CA SER A 195 -6.79 -6.32 -1.20
C SER A 195 -6.14 -5.38 -0.19
N SER A 196 -6.95 -4.60 0.53
CA SER A 196 -6.50 -3.76 1.62
C SER A 196 -6.27 -4.58 2.88
N THR A 197 -5.18 -4.30 3.59
CA THR A 197 -4.96 -4.91 4.91
C THR A 197 -6.07 -4.47 5.86
N PRO A 198 -6.75 -5.40 6.55
CA PRO A 198 -7.72 -5.11 7.59
C PRO A 198 -7.10 -4.31 8.74
N VAL A 199 -7.95 -3.77 9.62
CA VAL A 199 -7.52 -3.28 10.92
C VAL A 199 -8.25 -4.02 12.03
N ILE A 200 -7.52 -4.44 13.06
CA ILE A 200 -8.07 -5.11 14.23
C ILE A 200 -8.12 -4.11 15.39
N VAL A 201 -9.27 -4.03 16.04
CA VAL A 201 -9.45 -3.24 17.27
C VAL A 201 -9.67 -4.19 18.41
N ARG A 202 -8.70 -4.30 19.28
CA ARG A 202 -8.75 -5.13 20.49
C ARG A 202 -9.20 -4.28 21.67
N SER A 203 -10.33 -4.62 22.28
CA SER A 203 -10.90 -3.91 23.43
C SER A 203 -10.64 -4.61 24.76
N ALA A 204 -10.43 -5.93 24.74
CA ALA A 204 -10.11 -6.75 25.89
C ALA A 204 -9.40 -8.04 25.44
N GLN A 205 -8.92 -8.85 26.38
CA GLN A 205 -8.23 -10.11 26.06
C GLN A 205 -9.09 -11.07 25.22
N ASN A 206 -10.40 -11.06 25.41
CA ASN A 206 -11.36 -11.92 24.72
C ASN A 206 -12.32 -11.14 23.80
N ALA A 207 -11.98 -9.92 23.43
CA ALA A 207 -12.82 -9.10 22.57
C ALA A 207 -11.96 -8.29 21.58
N ALA A 208 -12.05 -8.67 20.32
CA ALA A 208 -11.41 -7.97 19.22
C ALA A 208 -12.29 -7.99 17.97
N THR A 209 -12.30 -6.90 17.23
CA THR A 209 -13.08 -6.74 15.99
C THR A 209 -12.13 -6.56 14.82
N ILE A 210 -12.32 -7.34 13.77
CA ILE A 210 -11.64 -7.20 12.49
C ILE A 210 -12.53 -6.33 11.59
N TYR A 211 -12.02 -5.17 11.18
CA TYR A 211 -12.66 -4.35 10.14
C TYR A 211 -11.98 -4.63 8.81
N VAL A 212 -12.78 -4.98 7.80
CA VAL A 212 -12.27 -5.39 6.49
C VAL A 212 -13.22 -4.95 5.38
N VAL A 213 -12.67 -4.62 4.22
CA VAL A 213 -13.43 -4.29 3.01
C VAL A 213 -13.35 -5.45 2.03
N ALA A 214 -14.53 -5.95 1.63
CA ALA A 214 -14.68 -6.98 0.60
C ALA A 214 -15.28 -6.37 -0.67
N ALA A 215 -14.76 -6.77 -1.83
CA ALA A 215 -15.25 -6.34 -3.14
C ALA A 215 -15.90 -7.54 -3.85
N THR A 216 -17.23 -7.60 -3.88
CA THR A 216 -17.98 -8.78 -4.29
C THR A 216 -18.80 -8.58 -5.56
N GLU A 217 -19.03 -9.67 -6.27
CA GLU A 217 -19.89 -9.76 -7.45
C GLU A 217 -20.81 -11.00 -7.35
N PRO A 218 -21.89 -10.91 -6.55
CA PRO A 218 -22.79 -12.04 -6.31
C PRO A 218 -23.56 -12.52 -7.56
N ALA A 219 -23.65 -11.68 -8.58
CA ALA A 219 -24.20 -11.99 -9.88
C ALA A 219 -23.45 -11.20 -10.94
N HIS A 220 -23.37 -11.69 -12.17
CA HIS A 220 -22.67 -11.04 -13.30
C HIS A 220 -23.02 -9.55 -13.42
N LEU A 221 -22.00 -8.69 -13.38
CA LEU A 221 -22.08 -7.21 -13.39
C LEU A 221 -22.84 -6.61 -12.21
N SER A 222 -23.00 -7.33 -11.10
CA SER A 222 -23.58 -6.82 -9.85
C SER A 222 -22.46 -6.55 -8.84
N PHE A 223 -21.82 -5.41 -8.95
CA PHE A 223 -20.66 -5.05 -8.15
C PHE A 223 -21.04 -4.42 -6.80
N HIS A 224 -20.39 -4.85 -5.74
CA HIS A 224 -20.56 -4.36 -4.38
C HIS A 224 -19.23 -4.20 -3.69
N THR A 225 -19.13 -3.19 -2.85
CA THR A 225 -17.99 -3.01 -1.94
C THR A 225 -18.55 -2.79 -0.54
N LYS A 226 -18.17 -3.66 0.44
CA LYS A 226 -18.76 -3.64 1.77
C LYS A 226 -17.70 -3.59 2.86
N LEU A 227 -17.95 -2.76 3.86
CA LEU A 227 -17.21 -2.75 5.12
C LEU A 227 -17.88 -3.70 6.11
N HIS A 228 -17.10 -4.64 6.62
CA HIS A 228 -17.50 -5.62 7.63
C HIS A 228 -16.85 -5.30 8.98
N ALA A 229 -17.56 -5.63 10.07
CA ALA A 229 -17.02 -5.70 11.44
C ALA A 229 -17.19 -7.13 11.93
N ILE A 230 -16.10 -7.88 12.03
CA ILE A 230 -16.10 -9.32 12.30
C ILE A 230 -15.54 -9.57 13.69
N ASP A 231 -16.25 -10.35 14.50
CA ASP A 231 -15.75 -10.85 15.77
C ASP A 231 -14.56 -11.80 15.55
N LEU A 232 -13.43 -11.50 16.14
CA LEU A 232 -12.19 -12.27 15.96
C LEU A 232 -12.30 -13.69 16.51
N GLY A 233 -13.05 -13.89 17.59
CA GLY A 233 -13.21 -15.20 18.21
C GLY A 233 -14.08 -16.16 17.41
N THR A 234 -15.07 -15.65 16.66
CA THR A 234 -16.07 -16.48 15.98
C THR A 234 -16.06 -16.38 14.47
N GLY A 235 -15.39 -15.39 13.89
CA GLY A 235 -15.43 -15.09 12.47
C GLY A 235 -16.79 -14.57 11.97
N LYS A 236 -17.72 -14.19 12.84
CA LYS A 236 -19.07 -13.72 12.48
C LYS A 236 -19.14 -12.19 12.43
N ASP A 237 -19.99 -11.64 11.54
CA ASP A 237 -20.28 -10.21 11.60
C ASP A 237 -20.95 -9.85 12.93
N LEU A 238 -20.44 -8.81 13.57
CA LEU A 238 -21.04 -8.22 14.77
C LEU A 238 -22.31 -7.43 14.44
N MET A 239 -22.40 -6.94 13.20
CA MET A 239 -23.54 -6.20 12.68
C MET A 239 -23.63 -6.37 11.15
N ARG A 240 -24.74 -5.90 10.56
CA ARG A 240 -24.93 -5.95 9.11
C ARG A 240 -23.79 -5.19 8.41
N PRO A 241 -23.10 -5.79 7.44
CA PRO A 241 -22.08 -5.09 6.64
C PRO A 241 -22.63 -3.85 5.96
N HIS A 242 -21.83 -2.81 5.88
CA HIS A 242 -22.22 -1.53 5.31
C HIS A 242 -21.75 -1.41 3.86
N GLU A 243 -22.69 -1.11 2.93
CA GLU A 243 -22.36 -0.83 1.52
C GLU A 243 -21.58 0.49 1.42
N ILE A 244 -20.41 0.48 0.79
CA ILE A 244 -19.62 1.67 0.52
C ILE A 244 -20.16 2.35 -0.73
N ALA A 245 -20.88 3.44 -0.55
CA ALA A 245 -21.52 4.18 -1.64
C ALA A 245 -21.51 5.70 -1.39
N PRO A 246 -20.33 6.33 -1.16
CA PRO A 246 -20.26 7.77 -0.98
C PRO A 246 -20.64 8.51 -2.25
N ALA A 247 -21.18 9.72 -2.07
CA ALA A 247 -21.41 10.69 -3.13
C ALA A 247 -20.96 12.07 -2.68
N ALA A 248 -20.41 12.87 -3.58
CA ALA A 248 -20.02 14.27 -3.32
C ALA A 248 -20.68 15.21 -4.34
N SER A 249 -20.96 16.43 -3.91
CA SER A 249 -21.43 17.48 -4.81
C SER A 249 -20.23 18.16 -5.47
N LEU A 250 -20.33 18.39 -6.77
CA LEU A 250 -19.33 19.16 -7.51
C LEU A 250 -19.62 20.67 -7.36
N GLU A 251 -18.59 21.50 -7.35
CA GLU A 251 -18.72 22.97 -7.23
C GLU A 251 -19.52 23.58 -8.38
N THR A 252 -19.50 22.97 -9.56
CA THR A 252 -20.22 23.43 -10.76
C THR A 252 -21.62 22.83 -10.91
N GLY A 253 -22.08 22.09 -9.90
CA GLY A 253 -23.35 21.37 -9.90
C GLY A 253 -23.22 19.93 -10.35
N GLY A 254 -24.20 19.11 -9.96
CA GLY A 254 -24.16 17.66 -10.12
C GLY A 254 -23.49 16.94 -8.95
N LYS A 255 -23.33 15.63 -9.11
CA LYS A 255 -22.72 14.75 -8.10
C LYS A 255 -21.79 13.76 -8.76
N ILE A 256 -20.70 13.42 -8.07
CA ILE A 256 -19.87 12.26 -8.34
C ILE A 256 -20.19 11.18 -7.32
N HIS A 257 -20.24 9.95 -7.76
CA HIS A 257 -20.57 8.78 -6.96
C HIS A 257 -19.40 7.80 -6.96
N PHE A 258 -19.24 7.06 -5.89
CA PHE A 258 -18.39 5.88 -5.89
C PHE A 258 -18.99 4.84 -6.84
N ASP A 259 -18.15 4.24 -7.67
CA ASP A 259 -18.50 3.20 -8.63
C ASP A 259 -17.76 1.91 -8.29
N PRO A 260 -18.43 0.89 -7.74
CA PRO A 260 -17.78 -0.34 -7.29
C PRO A 260 -17.24 -1.23 -8.42
N GLN A 261 -17.59 -0.96 -9.69
CA GLN A 261 -16.95 -1.61 -10.84
C GLN A 261 -15.58 -1.00 -11.17
N ASN A 262 -15.46 0.33 -11.06
CA ASN A 262 -14.27 1.06 -11.48
C ASN A 262 -13.37 1.50 -10.32
N GLN A 263 -13.83 1.34 -9.07
CA GLN A 263 -13.12 1.79 -7.87
C GLN A 263 -13.11 0.72 -6.79
N TRP A 264 -12.05 0.68 -5.98
CA TRP A 264 -11.91 -0.28 -4.91
C TRP A 264 -11.08 0.25 -3.74
N SER A 265 -11.19 -0.39 -2.56
CA SER A 265 -10.34 -0.12 -1.41
C SER A 265 -9.02 -0.85 -1.57
N ARG A 266 -7.99 -0.13 -2.06
CA ARG A 266 -6.64 -0.69 -2.19
C ARG A 266 -5.72 -0.24 -1.07
N SER A 267 -5.85 1.02 -0.63
CA SER A 267 -5.18 1.53 0.56
C SER A 267 -5.65 0.75 1.79
N SER A 268 -4.70 0.27 2.61
CA SER A 268 -4.99 -0.46 3.84
C SER A 268 -5.77 0.39 4.84
N LEU A 269 -6.56 -0.27 5.69
CA LEU A 269 -7.39 0.41 6.68
C LEU A 269 -6.56 0.96 7.83
N ALA A 270 -6.94 2.13 8.33
CA ALA A 270 -6.38 2.72 9.54
C ALA A 270 -7.49 2.96 10.58
N TYR A 271 -7.12 2.98 11.86
CA TYR A 271 -8.05 3.21 12.96
C TYR A 271 -7.51 4.23 13.94
N ALA A 272 -8.34 5.22 14.27
CA ALA A 272 -8.09 6.15 15.37
C ALA A 272 -9.40 6.67 15.94
N ASN A 273 -9.43 6.88 17.26
CA ASN A 273 -10.52 7.59 17.95
C ASN A 273 -11.94 7.06 17.61
N GLY A 274 -12.12 5.74 17.54
CA GLY A 274 -13.41 5.12 17.25
C GLY A 274 -13.81 5.17 15.78
N ALA A 275 -12.90 5.51 14.87
CA ALA A 275 -13.19 5.60 13.44
C ALA A 275 -12.22 4.78 12.59
N ILE A 276 -12.76 4.22 11.50
CA ILE A 276 -12.03 3.53 10.44
C ILE A 276 -11.83 4.50 9.29
N TYR A 277 -10.59 4.60 8.80
CA TYR A 277 -10.22 5.42 7.65
C TYR A 277 -9.73 4.53 6.51
N MET A 278 -10.04 4.91 5.28
CA MET A 278 -9.60 4.22 4.07
C MET A 278 -9.43 5.15 2.88
N GLY A 279 -8.47 4.85 2.02
CA GLY A 279 -8.32 5.46 0.70
C GLY A 279 -8.96 4.59 -0.38
N ILE A 280 -9.57 5.22 -1.39
CA ILE A 280 -10.16 4.54 -2.54
C ILE A 280 -9.38 4.90 -3.80
N GLY A 281 -8.96 3.87 -4.50
CA GLY A 281 -8.32 3.95 -5.81
C GLY A 281 -9.24 3.54 -6.96
N SER A 282 -8.68 3.51 -8.15
CA SER A 282 -9.33 3.05 -9.37
C SER A 282 -8.81 1.70 -9.83
N HIS A 283 -9.56 1.03 -10.67
CA HIS A 283 -9.11 -0.12 -11.44
C HIS A 283 -8.51 0.34 -12.77
N CYS A 284 -7.18 0.23 -12.94
CA CYS A 284 -6.44 0.55 -14.18
C CYS A 284 -6.70 1.98 -14.73
N ASP A 285 -7.19 2.92 -13.92
CA ASP A 285 -7.69 4.23 -14.39
C ASP A 285 -8.66 4.12 -15.59
N SER A 286 -9.33 2.97 -15.70
CA SER A 286 -10.36 2.74 -16.71
C SER A 286 -11.55 3.64 -16.45
N ASN A 287 -12.20 4.13 -17.51
CA ASN A 287 -13.35 5.02 -17.39
C ASN A 287 -13.04 6.31 -16.61
N ALA A 288 -11.91 6.93 -16.91
CA ALA A 288 -11.36 8.08 -16.20
C ALA A 288 -12.36 9.21 -15.94
N GLY A 289 -13.22 9.55 -16.88
CA GLY A 289 -14.22 10.63 -16.73
C GLY A 289 -15.34 10.38 -15.72
N ALA A 290 -15.38 9.20 -15.08
CA ALA A 290 -16.42 8.81 -14.13
C ALA A 290 -15.87 8.49 -12.72
N ILE A 291 -14.54 8.53 -12.52
CA ILE A 291 -13.91 8.13 -11.27
C ILE A 291 -13.12 9.26 -10.63
N SER A 292 -13.04 9.22 -9.30
CA SER A 292 -12.23 10.12 -8.48
C SER A 292 -11.72 9.39 -7.25
N GLY A 293 -10.63 9.85 -6.65
CA GLY A 293 -10.15 9.35 -5.38
C GLY A 293 -11.06 9.73 -4.22
N TRP A 294 -11.05 8.93 -3.17
CA TRP A 294 -11.76 9.21 -1.92
C TRP A 294 -10.88 8.91 -0.72
N VAL A 295 -11.07 9.69 0.33
CA VAL A 295 -10.73 9.29 1.69
C VAL A 295 -12.04 9.23 2.47
N LEU A 296 -12.30 8.08 3.10
CA LEU A 296 -13.56 7.81 3.79
C LEU A 296 -13.33 7.55 5.27
N ARG A 297 -14.28 7.97 6.10
CA ARG A 297 -14.30 7.75 7.55
C ARG A 297 -15.61 7.10 7.96
N TYR A 298 -15.51 5.95 8.59
CA TYR A 298 -16.64 5.22 9.15
C TYR A 298 -16.54 5.16 10.66
N ASP A 299 -17.67 5.31 11.35
CA ASP A 299 -17.77 5.05 12.78
C ASP A 299 -17.60 3.55 13.04
N ALA A 300 -16.68 3.17 13.90
CA ALA A 300 -16.34 1.77 14.13
C ALA A 300 -17.45 0.98 14.85
N ALA A 301 -18.28 1.65 15.66
CA ALA A 301 -19.34 1.00 16.43
C ALA A 301 -20.62 0.75 15.60
N THR A 302 -20.83 1.54 14.54
CA THR A 302 -22.09 1.52 13.76
C THR A 302 -21.88 1.23 12.27
N LEU A 303 -20.65 1.27 11.78
CA LEU A 303 -20.25 1.23 10.37
C LEU A 303 -20.91 2.34 9.52
N GLN A 304 -21.39 3.42 10.13
CA GLN A 304 -21.97 4.53 9.37
C GLN A 304 -20.87 5.44 8.82
N LEU A 305 -21.04 5.90 7.57
CA LEU A 305 -20.17 6.90 6.97
C LEU A 305 -20.33 8.23 7.72
N THR A 306 -19.27 8.69 8.39
CA THR A 306 -19.27 9.90 9.21
C THR A 306 -18.38 11.01 8.68
N GLY A 307 -17.53 10.71 7.70
CA GLY A 307 -16.69 11.68 7.01
C GLY A 307 -16.31 11.18 5.63
N LYS A 308 -16.17 12.10 4.69
CA LYS A 308 -15.72 11.80 3.34
C LYS A 308 -15.04 13.01 2.72
N PHE A 309 -13.92 12.73 2.05
CA PHE A 309 -13.25 13.69 1.19
C PHE A 309 -13.16 13.10 -0.21
N ASN A 310 -13.60 13.85 -1.21
CA ASN A 310 -13.42 13.53 -2.62
C ASN A 310 -12.27 14.35 -3.18
N THR A 311 -11.36 13.73 -3.90
CA THR A 311 -10.17 14.39 -4.43
C THR A 311 -10.45 15.31 -5.61
N ILE A 312 -11.70 15.35 -6.08
CA ILE A 312 -12.16 16.23 -7.15
C ILE A 312 -13.40 16.98 -6.66
N GLU A 313 -13.27 18.27 -6.40
CA GLU A 313 -14.39 19.14 -6.07
C GLU A 313 -14.90 19.91 -7.29
N ALA A 314 -14.25 19.74 -8.43
CA ALA A 314 -14.38 20.56 -9.62
C ALA A 314 -15.53 20.14 -10.53
N ALA A 315 -15.56 20.84 -11.67
CA ALA A 315 -16.46 20.63 -12.81
C ALA A 315 -16.28 19.28 -13.51
N ALA A 316 -17.22 18.95 -14.37
CA ALA A 316 -17.04 17.92 -15.38
C ALA A 316 -15.74 18.11 -16.16
N GLY A 317 -14.95 17.03 -16.31
CA GLY A 317 -13.64 17.04 -16.98
C GLY A 317 -12.44 17.04 -16.05
N TYR A 318 -12.63 17.11 -14.72
CA TYR A 318 -11.63 16.75 -13.73
C TYR A 318 -11.88 15.31 -13.30
N GLU A 319 -10.82 14.53 -13.23
CA GLU A 319 -10.92 13.09 -13.07
C GLU A 319 -9.72 12.50 -12.35
N LEU A 320 -9.82 11.24 -11.92
CA LEU A 320 -8.79 10.43 -11.29
C LEU A 320 -8.42 10.90 -9.88
N SER A 321 -7.16 11.25 -9.64
CA SER A 321 -6.63 11.59 -8.31
C SER A 321 -6.86 10.50 -7.26
N SER A 322 -6.71 9.24 -7.67
CA SER A 322 -6.96 8.03 -6.87
C SER A 322 -6.04 7.95 -5.65
N VAL A 323 -6.56 7.47 -4.50
CA VAL A 323 -5.79 7.18 -3.30
C VAL A 323 -5.55 5.66 -3.25
N TRP A 324 -4.51 5.18 -3.91
CA TRP A 324 -4.22 3.76 -4.02
C TRP A 324 -2.92 3.31 -3.33
N MET A 325 -1.90 4.15 -3.30
CA MET A 325 -0.65 4.05 -2.54
C MET A 325 -0.02 2.64 -2.51
N SER A 326 -0.23 1.83 -3.55
CA SER A 326 0.22 0.42 -3.62
C SER A 326 -0.14 -0.43 -2.39
N GLY A 327 -1.29 -0.19 -1.78
CA GLY A 327 -1.74 -0.91 -0.58
C GLY A 327 -1.29 -0.28 0.74
N TYR A 328 -0.44 0.72 0.73
CA TYR A 328 -0.03 1.45 1.93
C TYR A 328 -1.25 2.09 2.60
N SER A 329 -1.31 2.14 3.94
CA SER A 329 -2.42 2.78 4.63
C SER A 329 -2.32 4.31 4.56
N VAL A 330 -3.45 5.00 4.76
CA VAL A 330 -3.39 6.42 5.12
C VAL A 330 -2.66 6.55 6.46
N ALA A 331 -1.83 7.58 6.61
CA ALA A 331 -1.16 7.86 7.87
C ALA A 331 -2.03 8.75 8.76
N LEU A 332 -2.00 8.51 10.06
CA LEU A 332 -2.76 9.29 11.05
C LEU A 332 -1.80 9.85 12.10
N ASP A 333 -1.83 11.17 12.33
CA ASP A 333 -1.07 11.79 13.42
C ASP A 333 -1.80 11.65 14.79
N PRO A 334 -1.20 12.04 15.90
CA PRO A 334 -1.82 11.93 17.23
C PRO A 334 -3.10 12.78 17.40
N ALA A 335 -3.28 13.82 16.59
CA ALA A 335 -4.51 14.61 16.56
C ALA A 335 -5.62 13.92 15.74
N GLY A 336 -5.27 12.87 15.01
CA GLY A 336 -6.16 12.14 14.09
C GLY A 336 -6.23 12.76 12.70
N ASN A 337 -5.35 13.72 12.37
CA ASN A 337 -5.26 14.22 11.00
C ASN A 337 -4.80 13.10 10.06
N VAL A 338 -5.35 13.09 8.86
CA VAL A 338 -5.16 12.03 7.86
C VAL A 338 -4.26 12.52 6.75
N TYR A 339 -3.23 11.74 6.42
CA TYR A 339 -2.30 12.03 5.33
C TYR A 339 -2.38 10.93 4.28
N ALA A 340 -2.54 11.34 3.02
CA ALA A 340 -2.58 10.44 1.87
C ALA A 340 -1.86 11.06 0.68
N ILE A 341 -1.46 10.22 -0.29
CA ILE A 341 -0.90 10.67 -1.57
C ILE A 341 -1.86 10.24 -2.68
N THR A 342 -2.17 11.18 -3.58
CA THR A 342 -3.01 10.94 -4.76
C THR A 342 -2.14 10.66 -5.98
N GLY A 343 -2.63 9.80 -6.86
CA GLY A 343 -2.03 9.49 -8.15
C GLY A 343 -2.45 10.46 -9.27
N ASN A 344 -2.36 9.96 -10.49
CA ASN A 344 -2.73 10.69 -11.71
C ASN A 344 -4.03 11.47 -11.54
N GLY A 345 -4.05 12.69 -12.05
CA GLY A 345 -5.21 13.55 -11.99
C GLY A 345 -4.87 15.03 -12.11
N ASN A 346 -5.88 15.85 -12.29
CA ASN A 346 -5.69 17.28 -12.39
C ASN A 346 -5.41 17.90 -11.02
N TYR A 347 -4.48 18.85 -11.00
CA TYR A 347 -4.24 19.70 -9.85
C TYR A 347 -4.71 21.13 -10.10
N SER A 348 -5.53 21.63 -9.20
CA SER A 348 -5.90 23.05 -9.12
C SER A 348 -6.50 23.35 -7.75
N LEU A 349 -6.17 24.48 -7.17
CA LEU A 349 -6.81 25.00 -5.97
C LEU A 349 -7.76 26.17 -6.28
N THR A 350 -7.98 26.48 -7.57
CA THR A 350 -8.87 27.55 -7.99
C THR A 350 -10.32 27.14 -7.72
N LYS A 351 -11.10 28.03 -7.10
CA LYS A 351 -12.54 27.81 -6.84
C LYS A 351 -13.27 27.45 -8.15
N GLY A 352 -14.10 26.44 -8.10
CA GLY A 352 -14.81 25.89 -9.27
C GLY A 352 -13.99 24.91 -10.11
N HIS A 353 -12.70 24.72 -9.78
CA HIS A 353 -11.77 23.87 -10.53
C HIS A 353 -10.81 23.12 -9.60
N LYS A 354 -11.24 22.81 -8.36
CA LYS A 354 -10.36 22.11 -7.42
C LYS A 354 -10.21 20.65 -7.78
N GLY A 355 -8.95 20.22 -7.85
CA GLY A 355 -8.51 18.86 -8.02
C GLY A 355 -7.18 18.67 -7.32
N TYR A 356 -6.95 17.51 -6.75
CA TYR A 356 -5.79 17.20 -5.91
C TYR A 356 -4.97 16.05 -6.49
N GLY A 357 -4.81 16.00 -7.83
CA GLY A 357 -3.92 15.01 -8.48
C GLY A 357 -2.47 15.21 -8.09
N GLU A 358 -1.68 14.14 -8.07
CA GLU A 358 -0.24 14.13 -7.79
C GLU A 358 0.14 14.87 -6.49
N SER A 359 -0.65 14.71 -5.43
CA SER A 359 -0.52 15.54 -4.23
C SER A 359 -0.47 14.71 -2.95
N VAL A 360 0.34 15.15 -1.99
CA VAL A 360 0.08 14.85 -0.57
C VAL A 360 -1.09 15.71 -0.13
N ILE A 361 -2.09 15.09 0.48
CA ILE A 361 -3.22 15.77 1.12
C ILE A 361 -3.19 15.49 2.62
N ALA A 362 -3.35 16.56 3.42
CA ALA A 362 -3.57 16.48 4.86
C ALA A 362 -5.00 16.92 5.16
N LEU A 363 -5.76 16.08 5.85
CA LEU A 363 -7.17 16.28 6.15
C LEU A 363 -7.40 16.29 7.66
N ALA A 364 -8.34 17.10 8.12
CA ALA A 364 -8.81 17.03 9.50
C ALA A 364 -9.49 15.67 9.80
N PRO A 365 -9.59 15.25 11.07
CA PRO A 365 -10.12 13.93 11.43
C PRO A 365 -11.55 13.66 10.96
N ASP A 366 -12.36 14.71 10.77
CA ASP A 366 -13.74 14.62 10.29
C ASP A 366 -13.85 14.61 8.74
N LEU A 367 -12.71 14.69 8.05
CA LEU A 367 -12.61 14.74 6.60
C LEU A 367 -13.43 15.90 5.98
N ASN A 368 -13.40 17.07 6.62
CA ASN A 368 -14.01 18.26 6.07
C ASN A 368 -13.50 18.54 4.64
N ARG A 369 -14.33 19.18 3.83
CA ARG A 369 -14.13 19.39 2.39
C ARG A 369 -12.82 20.07 1.99
N THR A 370 -12.21 20.86 2.89
CA THR A 370 -10.96 21.57 2.61
C THR A 370 -9.82 20.87 3.32
N PRO A 371 -8.78 20.42 2.60
CA PRO A 371 -7.56 19.95 3.23
C PRO A 371 -6.96 21.01 4.16
N ILE A 372 -6.41 20.57 5.29
CA ILE A 372 -5.66 21.44 6.20
C ILE A 372 -4.29 21.79 5.63
N GLY A 373 -3.81 21.02 4.66
CA GLY A 373 -2.60 21.27 3.90
C GLY A 373 -2.49 20.37 2.68
N THR A 374 -1.75 20.82 1.67
CA THR A 374 -1.42 20.02 0.49
C THR A 374 0.02 20.29 0.07
N PHE A 375 0.67 19.30 -0.53
CA PHE A 375 1.92 19.47 -1.27
C PHE A 375 1.77 18.83 -2.64
N THR A 376 2.08 19.57 -3.70
CA THR A 376 2.05 19.08 -5.08
C THR A 376 3.39 19.39 -5.73
N PRO A 377 4.11 18.41 -6.28
CA PRO A 377 5.35 18.64 -6.99
C PRO A 377 5.19 19.65 -8.14
N SER A 378 6.19 20.48 -8.36
CA SER A 378 6.17 21.50 -9.44
C SER A 378 6.01 20.90 -10.84
N ASN A 379 6.41 19.64 -11.03
CA ASN A 379 6.32 18.89 -12.29
C ASN A 379 5.07 17.99 -12.38
N TRP A 380 4.03 18.20 -11.57
CA TRP A 380 2.83 17.37 -11.48
C TRP A 380 2.19 17.06 -12.85
N GLN A 381 2.17 18.03 -13.78
CA GLN A 381 1.64 17.82 -15.14
C GLN A 381 2.44 16.77 -15.92
N SER A 382 3.76 16.77 -15.76
CA SER A 382 4.62 15.77 -16.37
C SER A 382 4.41 14.39 -15.76
N LEU A 383 4.20 14.33 -14.43
CA LEU A 383 3.87 13.09 -13.72
C LEU A 383 2.56 12.51 -14.24
N ASN A 384 1.49 13.32 -14.25
CA ASN A 384 0.18 12.93 -14.74
C ASN A 384 0.19 12.48 -16.20
N ASN A 385 0.85 13.24 -17.09
CA ASN A 385 0.90 12.92 -18.52
C ASN A 385 1.76 11.68 -18.84
N GLY A 386 2.71 11.36 -17.96
CA GLY A 386 3.64 10.26 -18.12
C GLY A 386 3.24 8.98 -17.40
N ASP A 387 2.09 8.95 -16.74
CA ASP A 387 1.67 7.85 -15.84
C ASP A 387 2.78 7.52 -14.81
N THR A 388 3.38 8.57 -14.25
CA THR A 388 4.47 8.47 -13.26
C THR A 388 4.00 8.92 -11.88
N ASP A 389 2.83 8.43 -11.49
CA ASP A 389 2.07 8.83 -10.28
C ASP A 389 2.96 9.01 -9.05
N PHE A 390 2.81 10.15 -8.40
CA PHE A 390 3.30 10.34 -7.03
C PHE A 390 2.57 9.41 -6.05
N GLY A 391 1.28 9.20 -6.24
CA GLY A 391 0.44 8.33 -5.40
C GLY A 391 0.66 6.83 -5.55
N SER A 392 1.68 6.38 -6.29
CA SER A 392 2.03 4.96 -6.35
C SER A 392 2.76 4.47 -5.10
N GLY A 393 3.36 5.36 -4.32
CA GLY A 393 3.97 5.05 -3.02
C GLY A 393 3.14 5.53 -1.85
N GLY A 394 3.53 5.14 -0.64
CA GLY A 394 2.83 5.49 0.59
C GLY A 394 3.30 6.80 1.20
N ALA A 395 2.45 7.38 2.05
CA ALA A 395 2.78 8.47 2.94
C ALA A 395 3.17 7.90 4.31
N MET A 396 4.42 8.07 4.73
CA MET A 396 4.90 7.66 6.06
C MET A 396 5.21 8.89 6.90
N LEU A 397 4.58 8.99 8.07
CA LEU A 397 4.97 9.98 9.08
C LEU A 397 6.20 9.48 9.84
N LEU A 398 7.14 10.37 10.12
CA LEU A 398 8.28 10.06 10.96
C LEU A 398 7.91 10.32 12.42
N PRO A 399 8.04 9.32 13.30
CA PRO A 399 7.80 9.52 14.73
C PRO A 399 8.77 10.56 15.31
N VAL A 400 8.24 11.46 16.11
CA VAL A 400 9.02 12.44 16.89
C VAL A 400 9.27 11.84 18.26
N ALA A 401 10.54 11.78 18.68
CA ALA A 401 10.87 11.24 19.99
C ALA A 401 10.29 12.09 21.11
N PRO A 402 9.90 11.50 22.26
CA PRO A 402 9.37 12.25 23.40
C PRO A 402 10.34 13.37 23.83
N GLY A 403 9.81 14.57 23.96
CA GLY A 403 10.59 15.76 24.35
C GLY A 403 11.26 16.52 23.19
N GLN A 404 11.16 16.03 21.95
CA GLN A 404 11.60 16.77 20.77
C GLN A 404 10.53 17.76 20.30
N THR A 405 10.96 18.92 19.84
CA THR A 405 10.08 20.00 19.33
C THR A 405 10.08 20.11 17.81
N ALA A 406 10.66 19.13 17.12
CA ALA A 406 10.67 19.10 15.66
C ALA A 406 9.25 19.02 15.09
N PRO A 407 8.97 19.68 13.95
CA PRO A 407 7.69 19.51 13.28
C PRO A 407 7.51 18.03 12.85
N PRO A 408 6.27 17.54 12.77
CA PRO A 408 6.03 16.22 12.20
C PRO A 408 6.51 16.21 10.75
N MET A 409 7.31 15.23 10.40
CA MET A 409 7.83 15.07 9.03
C MET A 409 7.10 13.94 8.33
N LEU A 410 6.96 14.07 7.00
CA LEU A 410 6.38 13.07 6.13
C LEU A 410 7.38 12.69 5.04
N VAL A 411 7.53 11.39 4.81
CA VAL A 411 8.24 10.84 3.66
C VAL A 411 7.21 10.32 2.66
N GLY A 412 7.30 10.79 1.41
CA GLY A 412 6.47 10.34 0.30
C GLY A 412 7.29 10.11 -0.96
N MET A 413 6.87 9.16 -1.80
CA MET A 413 7.57 8.79 -3.02
C MET A 413 6.60 8.18 -4.03
N GLY A 414 7.01 8.12 -5.31
CA GLY A 414 6.17 7.58 -6.38
C GLY A 414 6.95 7.01 -7.57
N LYS A 415 6.24 6.72 -8.67
CA LYS A 415 6.80 6.12 -9.90
C LYS A 415 7.95 6.93 -10.50
N ALA A 416 7.98 8.26 -10.29
CA ALA A 416 9.10 9.10 -10.76
C ALA A 416 10.41 8.88 -9.98
N GLY A 417 10.38 8.12 -8.88
CA GLY A 417 11.55 7.81 -8.07
C GLY A 417 12.05 8.97 -7.21
N THR A 418 11.33 10.08 -7.13
CA THR A 418 11.69 11.17 -6.22
C THR A 418 11.10 10.90 -4.84
N MET A 419 11.97 10.78 -3.84
CA MET A 419 11.60 10.77 -2.44
C MET A 419 11.56 12.22 -1.92
N TYR A 420 10.45 12.60 -1.33
CA TYR A 420 10.23 13.90 -0.71
C TYR A 420 10.24 13.78 0.80
N LEU A 421 11.01 14.64 1.47
CA LEU A 421 10.89 14.92 2.90
C LEU A 421 10.11 16.22 3.05
N LEU A 422 8.99 16.17 3.75
CA LEU A 422 8.06 17.30 3.90
C LEU A 422 7.85 17.64 5.38
N ASP A 423 7.66 18.92 5.68
CA ASP A 423 7.08 19.36 6.95
C ASP A 423 5.56 19.14 6.89
N ALA A 424 5.06 18.12 7.58
CA ALA A 424 3.65 17.75 7.56
C ALA A 424 2.74 18.80 8.22
N SER A 425 3.29 19.69 9.06
CA SER A 425 2.56 20.79 9.69
C SER A 425 2.44 22.03 8.81
N SER A 426 3.18 22.08 7.69
CA SER A 426 3.31 23.27 6.85
C SER A 426 3.23 22.94 5.35
N LEU A 427 2.23 22.15 4.95
CA LEU A 427 1.95 21.87 3.55
C LEU A 427 1.21 23.06 2.92
N ARG A 428 1.76 23.67 1.85
CA ARG A 428 1.32 24.98 1.31
C ARG A 428 0.94 24.98 -0.17
N GLY A 429 0.59 23.83 -0.74
CA GLY A 429 0.13 23.69 -2.13
C GLY A 429 1.23 23.36 -3.12
N LEU A 430 1.27 24.06 -4.24
CA LEU A 430 2.20 23.80 -5.34
C LEU A 430 3.63 24.19 -4.97
N GLU A 431 4.56 23.24 -5.15
CA GLU A 431 5.99 23.48 -5.00
C GLU A 431 6.46 24.59 -5.96
N GLY A 432 7.28 25.52 -5.46
CA GLY A 432 7.76 26.71 -6.17
C GLY A 432 6.86 27.94 -5.98
N GLN A 433 5.57 27.77 -5.67
CA GLN A 433 4.65 28.87 -5.49
C GLN A 433 4.94 29.59 -4.15
N GLY A 434 5.14 30.91 -4.21
CA GLY A 434 5.47 31.70 -3.00
C GLY A 434 6.78 31.28 -2.31
N GLY A 435 7.69 30.62 -3.02
CA GLY A 435 8.95 30.10 -2.46
C GLY A 435 8.83 28.81 -1.67
N TYR A 436 7.66 28.16 -1.66
CA TYR A 436 7.43 26.89 -0.99
C TYR A 436 8.21 25.76 -1.65
N GLN A 437 8.93 24.98 -0.86
CA GLN A 437 9.71 23.84 -1.31
C GLN A 437 9.56 22.66 -0.34
N ALA A 438 9.77 21.45 -0.85
CA ALA A 438 10.04 20.31 0.01
C ALA A 438 11.29 20.58 0.88
N LEU A 439 11.35 20.03 2.08
CA LEU A 439 12.55 20.11 2.92
C LEU A 439 13.75 19.46 2.21
N GLN A 440 13.51 18.34 1.55
CA GLN A 440 14.52 17.64 0.75
C GLN A 440 13.85 16.84 -0.36
N LYS A 441 14.56 16.72 -1.48
CA LYS A 441 14.26 15.80 -2.58
C LYS A 441 15.47 14.91 -2.84
N ILE A 442 15.25 13.60 -2.91
CA ILE A 442 16.28 12.61 -3.21
C ILE A 442 15.81 11.83 -4.43
N GLN A 443 16.58 11.86 -5.51
CA GLN A 443 16.28 11.06 -6.71
C GLN A 443 16.76 9.63 -6.50
N LEU A 444 15.84 8.68 -6.59
CA LEU A 444 16.04 7.25 -6.45
C LEU A 444 15.35 6.53 -7.61
N SER A 445 15.15 5.21 -7.51
CA SER A 445 14.41 4.43 -8.49
C SER A 445 12.90 4.51 -8.27
N ALA A 446 12.13 4.23 -9.33
CA ALA A 446 10.66 4.22 -9.32
C ALA A 446 10.10 3.37 -8.17
N CYS A 447 8.97 3.78 -7.61
CA CYS A 447 8.34 3.14 -6.48
C CYS A 447 6.88 2.79 -6.76
N TRP A 448 6.58 1.50 -6.74
CA TRP A 448 5.30 0.92 -6.40
C TRP A 448 5.48 0.23 -5.05
N CYS A 449 5.84 0.95 -4.08
CA CYS A 449 6.46 0.48 -2.86
C CYS A 449 6.17 1.42 -1.70
N GLY A 450 6.79 1.19 -0.52
CA GLY A 450 6.74 2.06 0.64
C GLY A 450 8.08 2.09 1.36
N ALA A 451 8.23 3.00 2.31
CA ALA A 451 9.37 3.05 3.20
C ALA A 451 9.05 2.39 4.55
N ALA A 452 10.09 2.06 5.30
CA ALA A 452 9.98 1.73 6.72
C ALA A 452 10.84 2.68 7.55
N TYR A 453 10.49 2.83 8.83
CA TYR A 453 11.24 3.62 9.80
C TYR A 453 11.66 2.76 10.99
N TYR A 454 12.83 3.04 11.54
CA TYR A 454 13.36 2.42 12.74
C TYR A 454 13.94 3.49 13.67
N ALA A 455 13.47 3.52 14.92
CA ALA A 455 14.09 4.35 15.96
C ALA A 455 15.29 3.60 16.56
N GLY A 456 16.42 3.65 15.86
CA GLY A 456 17.64 2.97 16.26
C GLY A 456 18.39 3.65 17.41
N PRO A 457 19.45 2.99 17.94
CA PRO A 457 20.21 3.52 19.07
C PRO A 457 21.00 4.80 18.71
N ALA A 458 21.25 5.04 17.43
CA ALA A 458 21.94 6.24 16.92
C ALA A 458 20.97 7.27 16.32
N GLY A 459 19.66 7.08 16.47
CA GLY A 459 18.61 7.93 15.90
C GLY A 459 17.73 7.22 14.88
N GLY A 460 16.84 7.97 14.26
CA GLY A 460 15.90 7.46 13.25
C GLY A 460 16.60 7.04 11.95
N VAL A 461 16.13 5.96 11.36
CA VAL A 461 16.58 5.46 10.05
C VAL A 461 15.37 5.13 9.18
N VAL A 462 15.36 5.64 7.94
CA VAL A 462 14.37 5.30 6.91
C VAL A 462 14.98 4.28 5.96
N TYR A 463 14.27 3.18 5.71
CA TYR A 463 14.64 2.15 4.73
C TYR A 463 13.75 2.26 3.51
N TYR A 464 14.36 2.15 2.35
CA TYR A 464 13.68 2.25 1.06
C TYR A 464 14.31 1.31 0.03
N GLN A 465 13.47 0.67 -0.78
CA GLN A 465 13.90 -0.15 -1.91
C GLN A 465 12.98 0.06 -3.11
N GLY A 466 13.45 0.80 -4.12
CA GLY A 466 12.73 1.04 -5.36
C GLY A 466 12.87 -0.10 -6.38
N ASN A 467 12.22 0.07 -7.53
CA ASN A 467 12.22 -0.87 -8.65
C ASN A 467 13.64 -1.14 -9.16
N GLY A 468 14.10 -2.37 -9.08
CA GLY A 468 15.44 -2.78 -9.51
C GLY A 468 16.58 -2.15 -8.70
N ASP A 469 16.28 -1.47 -7.59
CA ASP A 469 17.28 -0.76 -6.79
C ASP A 469 17.73 -1.57 -5.57
N LEU A 470 18.84 -1.10 -4.95
CA LEU A 470 19.32 -1.61 -3.68
C LEU A 470 18.37 -1.23 -2.54
N LEU A 471 18.31 -2.04 -1.49
CA LEU A 471 17.74 -1.59 -0.21
C LEU A 471 18.69 -0.54 0.39
N ARG A 472 18.19 0.66 0.65
CA ARG A 472 18.96 1.81 1.14
C ARG A 472 18.50 2.21 2.53
N ALA A 473 19.45 2.61 3.38
CA ALA A 473 19.19 3.17 4.68
C ALA A 473 19.58 4.65 4.72
N PHE A 474 18.69 5.48 5.23
CA PHE A 474 18.91 6.92 5.38
C PHE A 474 18.76 7.30 6.85
N SER A 475 19.82 7.87 7.45
CA SER A 475 19.71 8.48 8.77
C SER A 475 18.84 9.73 8.71
N VAL A 476 18.02 9.92 9.75
CA VAL A 476 17.11 11.06 9.89
C VAL A 476 17.75 12.07 10.83
N ALA A 477 18.07 13.27 10.33
CA ALA A 477 18.38 14.43 11.15
C ALA A 477 17.11 15.26 11.30
N ILE A 478 16.78 15.64 12.54
CA ILE A 478 15.61 16.46 12.87
C ILE A 478 15.99 17.80 13.48
N ASP A 479 17.16 17.91 14.07
CA ASP A 479 17.68 19.16 14.64
C ASP A 479 18.25 20.05 13.53
N GLY A 480 17.96 21.34 13.58
CA GLY A 480 18.35 22.30 12.54
C GLY A 480 17.50 22.19 11.29
N THR A 481 18.12 21.95 10.12
CA THR A 481 17.39 21.68 8.87
C THR A 481 17.16 20.18 8.75
N PRO A 482 15.90 19.70 8.84
CA PRO A 482 15.60 18.28 8.72
C PRO A 482 16.12 17.67 7.40
N SER A 483 16.74 16.50 7.48
CA SER A 483 17.32 15.86 6.30
C SER A 483 17.44 14.34 6.44
N LEU A 484 17.51 13.67 5.30
CA LEU A 484 17.80 12.25 5.13
C LEU A 484 19.17 12.09 4.47
N THR A 485 20.07 11.35 5.10
CA THR A 485 21.41 11.07 4.56
C THR A 485 21.59 9.58 4.39
N GLN A 486 21.92 9.11 3.18
CA GLN A 486 22.17 7.69 2.95
C GLN A 486 23.40 7.24 3.74
N VAL A 487 23.23 6.21 4.56
CA VAL A 487 24.28 5.67 5.44
C VAL A 487 24.66 4.22 5.11
N ALA A 488 23.77 3.46 4.46
CA ALA A 488 24.05 2.08 4.04
C ALA A 488 23.23 1.70 2.81
N ALA A 489 23.63 0.60 2.16
CA ALA A 489 22.88 -0.04 1.09
C ALA A 489 23.14 -1.55 1.09
N SER A 490 22.19 -2.33 0.55
CA SER A 490 22.38 -3.75 0.28
C SER A 490 23.36 -3.98 -0.87
N SER A 491 23.88 -5.19 -1.00
CA SER A 491 24.75 -5.57 -2.11
C SER A 491 23.99 -6.11 -3.31
N ASP A 492 22.70 -6.37 -3.16
CA ASP A 492 21.79 -6.91 -4.16
C ASP A 492 20.52 -6.05 -4.30
N GLY A 493 19.94 -6.05 -5.48
CA GLY A 493 18.77 -5.23 -5.80
C GLY A 493 17.45 -5.94 -5.54
N ALA A 494 16.36 -5.16 -5.66
CA ALA A 494 15.00 -5.67 -5.65
C ALA A 494 14.59 -6.19 -7.03
N GLY A 495 13.52 -6.99 -7.01
CA GLY A 495 12.75 -7.31 -8.20
C GLY A 495 11.90 -6.13 -8.71
N SER A 496 10.90 -6.43 -9.51
CA SER A 496 10.03 -5.45 -10.14
C SER A 496 9.20 -4.67 -9.10
N GLY A 497 9.18 -3.35 -9.23
CA GLY A 497 8.30 -2.45 -8.46
C GLY A 497 8.81 -2.04 -7.08
N GLY A 498 9.95 -2.58 -6.60
CA GLY A 498 10.50 -2.31 -5.27
C GLY A 498 9.89 -3.18 -4.18
N ALA A 499 10.10 -2.87 -2.91
CA ALA A 499 9.64 -3.61 -1.76
C ALA A 499 8.91 -2.74 -0.73
N PHE A 500 8.21 -3.39 0.20
CA PHE A 500 7.67 -2.80 1.43
C PHE A 500 8.48 -3.35 2.60
N PRO A 501 9.59 -2.66 2.98
CA PRO A 501 10.42 -3.12 4.07
C PRO A 501 9.67 -3.11 5.40
N VAL A 502 10.01 -4.05 6.27
CA VAL A 502 9.58 -4.08 7.67
C VAL A 502 10.82 -4.22 8.55
N VAL A 503 10.83 -3.60 9.71
CA VAL A 503 11.93 -3.70 10.67
C VAL A 503 11.44 -4.38 11.94
N SER A 504 12.19 -5.37 12.41
CA SER A 504 11.98 -5.99 13.71
C SER A 504 13.21 -5.77 14.60
N SER A 505 12.99 -5.49 15.89
CA SER A 505 14.07 -5.26 16.85
C SER A 505 13.61 -5.41 18.30
N ASN A 506 14.55 -5.55 19.22
CA ASN A 506 14.31 -5.37 20.64
C ASN A 506 14.48 -3.88 21.02
N GLY A 507 13.45 -3.08 20.75
CA GLY A 507 13.49 -1.63 20.92
C GLY A 507 14.67 -1.02 20.14
N ALA A 508 15.34 -0.07 20.76
CA ALA A 508 16.58 0.55 20.25
C ALA A 508 17.86 -0.19 20.65
N THR A 509 17.77 -1.45 21.10
CA THR A 509 18.95 -2.22 21.51
C THR A 509 19.86 -2.49 20.32
N SER A 510 21.11 -2.05 20.41
CA SER A 510 22.09 -2.21 19.33
C SER A 510 22.30 -3.69 18.96
N GLY A 511 22.42 -3.96 17.65
CA GLY A 511 22.68 -5.31 17.13
C GLY A 511 21.49 -6.26 17.12
N THR A 512 20.27 -5.78 17.42
CA THR A 512 19.06 -6.62 17.41
C THR A 512 18.17 -6.42 16.17
N ALA A 513 18.34 -5.33 15.44
CA ALA A 513 17.45 -4.95 14.37
C ALA A 513 17.74 -5.67 13.04
N VAL A 514 16.67 -6.20 12.43
CA VAL A 514 16.66 -6.85 11.11
C VAL A 514 15.67 -6.13 10.19
N VAL A 515 16.09 -5.83 8.97
CA VAL A 515 15.19 -5.34 7.91
C VAL A 515 14.78 -6.52 7.04
N TRP A 516 13.49 -6.65 6.83
CA TRP A 516 12.88 -7.68 6.00
C TRP A 516 12.28 -7.04 4.75
N ALA A 517 12.53 -7.63 3.60
CA ALA A 517 12.01 -7.17 2.33
C ALA A 517 11.59 -8.35 1.46
N ILE A 518 10.45 -8.24 0.77
CA ILE A 518 10.03 -9.22 -0.23
C ILE A 518 10.50 -8.71 -1.59
N GLU A 519 11.40 -9.46 -2.22
CA GLU A 519 11.72 -9.26 -3.61
C GLU A 519 10.61 -9.85 -4.46
N ARG A 520 9.91 -8.96 -5.15
CA ARG A 520 8.79 -9.32 -6.02
C ARG A 520 9.31 -9.85 -7.35
N GLY A 521 9.21 -11.16 -7.52
CA GLY A 521 9.60 -11.85 -8.75
C GLY A 521 8.39 -12.19 -9.64
N ASN A 522 8.66 -12.88 -10.72
CA ASN A 522 7.67 -13.48 -11.58
C ASN A 522 8.24 -14.80 -12.14
N PRO A 523 7.77 -15.95 -11.68
CA PRO A 523 6.64 -16.15 -10.79
C PRO A 523 6.98 -16.27 -9.30
N THR A 524 8.25 -16.14 -8.89
CA THR A 524 8.71 -16.48 -7.54
C THR A 524 8.94 -15.24 -6.69
N GLU A 525 8.35 -15.22 -5.51
CA GLU A 525 8.58 -14.20 -4.48
C GLU A 525 9.67 -14.68 -3.52
N GLN A 526 10.62 -13.80 -3.16
CA GLN A 526 11.67 -14.12 -2.21
C GLN A 526 11.60 -13.21 -0.98
N ILE A 527 11.66 -13.80 0.20
CA ILE A 527 11.91 -13.03 1.43
C ILE A 527 13.42 -12.88 1.63
N LYS A 528 13.86 -11.67 1.93
CA LYS A 528 15.25 -11.36 2.27
C LYS A 528 15.30 -10.64 3.61
N ALA A 529 16.34 -10.94 4.39
CA ALA A 529 16.60 -10.32 5.68
C ALA A 529 17.99 -9.70 5.70
N TYR A 530 18.11 -8.49 6.24
CA TYR A 530 19.37 -7.75 6.30
C TYR A 530 19.64 -7.23 7.71
N ASN A 531 20.93 -7.10 8.06
CA ASN A 531 21.31 -6.37 9.26
C ASN A 531 20.92 -4.88 9.10
N ALA A 532 20.07 -4.37 9.98
CA ALA A 532 19.55 -3.01 9.86
C ALA A 532 20.62 -1.92 9.93
N ALA A 533 21.72 -2.16 10.64
CA ALA A 533 22.79 -1.18 10.82
C ALA A 533 23.73 -1.07 9.62
N THR A 534 23.96 -2.18 8.90
CA THR A 534 25.01 -2.25 7.86
C THR A 534 24.47 -2.57 6.47
N LEU A 535 23.29 -3.12 6.36
CA LEU A 535 22.73 -3.73 5.16
C LEU A 535 23.72 -4.74 4.55
N GLY A 536 24.34 -4.45 3.40
CA GLY A 536 25.27 -5.35 2.73
C GLY A 536 24.59 -6.58 2.14
N ALA A 537 25.25 -7.75 2.25
CA ALA A 537 24.68 -9.01 1.81
C ALA A 537 23.52 -9.45 2.72
N PRO A 538 22.49 -10.13 2.19
CA PRO A 538 21.40 -10.63 3.02
C PRO A 538 21.90 -11.67 4.02
N LEU A 539 21.40 -11.58 5.25
CA LEU A 539 21.61 -12.58 6.31
C LEU A 539 20.88 -13.89 5.96
N PHE A 540 19.75 -13.74 5.26
CA PHE A 540 18.90 -14.83 4.84
C PHE A 540 18.16 -14.45 3.55
N ALA A 541 18.01 -15.42 2.65
CA ALA A 541 17.17 -15.31 1.46
C ALA A 541 16.53 -16.66 1.15
N ALA A 542 15.24 -16.68 0.90
CA ALA A 542 14.51 -17.90 0.54
C ALA A 542 13.28 -17.62 -0.33
N ASN A 543 12.85 -18.62 -1.10
CA ASN A 543 11.56 -18.61 -1.77
C ASN A 543 10.44 -18.52 -0.72
N ALA A 544 9.53 -17.58 -0.90
CA ALA A 544 8.39 -17.36 -0.02
C ALA A 544 7.05 -17.72 -0.66
N GLY A 545 7.07 -18.20 -1.90
CA GLY A 545 5.89 -18.59 -2.68
C GLY A 545 5.96 -18.13 -4.11
N ASN A 546 4.88 -18.38 -4.83
CA ASN A 546 4.72 -17.92 -6.21
C ASN A 546 3.63 -16.84 -6.27
N TRP A 547 3.68 -16.02 -7.33
CA TRP A 547 2.62 -15.06 -7.62
C TRP A 547 1.96 -15.41 -8.96
N SER A 548 0.67 -15.08 -9.11
CA SER A 548 -0.03 -15.35 -10.36
C SER A 548 0.59 -14.55 -11.50
N ASN A 549 0.87 -15.23 -12.61
CA ASN A 549 1.52 -14.63 -13.77
C ASN A 549 0.77 -13.39 -14.28
N GLY A 550 1.49 -12.29 -14.49
CA GLY A 550 0.97 -11.02 -15.00
C GLY A 550 0.08 -10.26 -14.02
N SER A 551 0.06 -10.64 -12.75
CA SER A 551 -0.58 -9.88 -11.67
C SER A 551 0.44 -9.04 -10.93
N ARG A 552 -0.01 -7.93 -10.36
CA ARG A 552 0.83 -7.08 -9.51
C ARG A 552 0.72 -7.51 -8.06
N SER A 553 1.86 -7.68 -7.40
CA SER A 553 1.94 -7.96 -5.97
C SER A 553 2.35 -6.71 -5.20
N TYR A 554 1.80 -6.52 -4.01
CA TYR A 554 2.13 -5.43 -3.09
C TYR A 554 2.30 -6.02 -1.69
N LEU A 555 3.29 -6.88 -1.58
CA LEU A 555 3.45 -7.79 -0.46
C LEU A 555 4.25 -7.14 0.66
N THR A 556 3.69 -7.19 1.86
CA THR A 556 4.33 -6.77 3.10
C THR A 556 4.46 -7.99 4.01
N PRO A 557 5.65 -8.32 4.54
CA PRO A 557 5.80 -9.43 5.46
C PRO A 557 5.32 -9.02 6.86
N LEU A 558 4.57 -9.90 7.53
CA LEU A 558 4.34 -9.77 8.97
C LEU A 558 5.53 -10.39 9.71
N VAL A 559 6.13 -9.63 10.64
CA VAL A 559 7.20 -10.12 11.52
C VAL A 559 6.82 -9.91 12.97
N ALA A 560 6.55 -10.99 13.68
CA ALA A 560 6.18 -10.94 15.09
C ALA A 560 6.40 -12.29 15.77
N ASN A 561 6.70 -12.24 17.06
CA ASN A 561 6.76 -13.39 17.98
C ASN A 561 7.65 -14.53 17.44
N GLY A 562 8.85 -14.19 16.94
CA GLY A 562 9.83 -15.15 16.43
C GLY A 562 9.44 -15.77 15.08
N ARG A 563 8.48 -15.19 14.35
CA ARG A 563 8.01 -15.70 13.05
C ARG A 563 7.97 -14.59 12.00
N VAL A 564 8.12 -15.01 10.73
CA VAL A 564 7.91 -14.18 9.55
C VAL A 564 6.87 -14.86 8.66
N TYR A 565 5.80 -14.16 8.34
CA TYR A 565 4.70 -14.65 7.51
C TYR A 565 4.71 -13.89 6.19
N VAL A 566 4.77 -14.61 5.09
CA VAL A 566 4.81 -14.03 3.74
C VAL A 566 3.63 -14.54 2.92
N GLY A 567 2.73 -13.62 2.57
CA GLY A 567 1.61 -13.91 1.66
C GLY A 567 2.09 -14.06 0.23
N ALA A 568 1.47 -14.99 -0.51
CA ALA A 568 1.69 -15.22 -1.93
C ALA A 568 0.40 -15.66 -2.62
N PHE A 569 0.47 -16.22 -3.84
CA PHE A 569 -0.67 -16.79 -4.52
C PHE A 569 -1.07 -18.10 -3.86
N LYS A 570 -2.23 -18.12 -3.22
CA LYS A 570 -2.84 -19.30 -2.53
C LYS A 570 -1.99 -19.89 -1.40
N THR A 571 -1.02 -19.14 -0.89
CA THR A 571 -0.19 -19.61 0.22
C THR A 571 0.23 -18.49 1.15
N VAL A 572 0.52 -18.86 2.41
CA VAL A 572 1.31 -18.05 3.33
C VAL A 572 2.48 -18.91 3.80
N THR A 573 3.69 -18.49 3.49
CA THR A 573 4.90 -19.19 3.94
C THR A 573 5.35 -18.63 5.28
N VAL A 574 5.65 -19.51 6.22
CA VAL A 574 6.07 -19.16 7.58
C VAL A 574 7.54 -19.51 7.77
N PHE A 575 8.32 -18.54 8.21
CA PHE A 575 9.72 -18.70 8.57
C PHE A 575 9.94 -18.43 10.07
N GLY A 576 11.01 -18.96 10.63
CA GLY A 576 11.39 -18.74 12.01
C GLY A 576 12.53 -19.65 12.43
N LEU A 577 12.88 -19.62 13.73
CA LEU A 577 13.87 -20.52 14.29
C LEU A 577 13.29 -21.92 14.42
N THR A 578 14.05 -22.91 13.98
CA THR A 578 13.63 -24.31 13.86
C THR A 578 14.12 -25.19 15.03
N ASN A 579 14.92 -24.63 15.97
CA ASN A 579 15.46 -25.35 17.13
C ASN A 579 15.14 -24.62 18.44
#